data_bf3035f3df26f12d5c2bd30fc12f00bf
#
_entry.id   bf3035f3df26f12d5c2bd30fc12f00bf
#
_cell.length_a   1.000
_cell.length_b   1.000
_cell.length_c   1.000
_cell.angle_alpha   90.00
_cell.angle_beta   90.00
_cell.angle_gamma   90.00
#
_symmetry.space_group_name_H-M   'P 1'
#
loop_
_entity.id
_entity.type
_entity.pdbx_description
1 polymer ?
#
loop_
_entity_poly.entity_id
_entity_poly.type
_entity_poly.pdbx_seq_one_letter_code
_entity_poly.pdbx_strand_id
1 'polypeptide(L)'
;MKNFIYLFIILTCSLYTTAQNSMNMGLVGSYTYSNTECSDIWGYVDSSGTEYALVGLRDGFSVVDLSSPSNPIQNFFIAGSQSVWRDIKVWDHYAFVTCDQGTDGLLIVDLNDMSGNTYVYTTIDQNSQNMFTHAHNIYIDEFGKAY
;
A
#
# COMPACT_ATOMS: atom_id res chain seq x y z
N MET A 1 -7.58 10.90 57.51
CA MET A 1 -8.43 11.47 56.46
C MET A 1 -7.65 12.36 55.44
N LYS A 2 -6.56 13.03 55.79
CA LYS A 2 -5.79 13.88 54.85
C LYS A 2 -5.07 13.10 53.76
N ASN A 3 -4.62 11.89 54.00
CA ASN A 3 -3.85 11.09 53.01
C ASN A 3 -4.72 10.46 51.91
N PHE A 4 -6.03 10.36 52.08
CA PHE A 4 -6.96 9.82 51.08
C PHE A 4 -7.24 10.83 49.95
N ILE A 5 -7.15 12.11 50.25
CA ILE A 5 -7.42 13.19 49.29
C ILE A 5 -6.28 13.30 48.28
N TYR A 6 -5.04 13.09 48.70
CA TYR A 6 -3.88 13.12 47.78
C TYR A 6 -3.84 11.94 46.78
N LEU A 7 -4.32 10.77 47.20
CA LEU A 7 -4.40 9.62 46.32
C LEU A 7 -5.45 9.81 45.22
N PHE A 8 -6.55 10.52 45.52
CA PHE A 8 -7.60 10.79 44.54
C PHE A 8 -7.19 11.85 43.51
N ILE A 9 -6.36 12.82 43.89
CA ILE A 9 -5.85 13.85 42.96
C ILE A 9 -4.83 13.28 42.00
N ILE A 10 -4.01 12.29 42.39
CA ILE A 10 -3.04 11.64 41.53
C ILE A 10 -3.75 10.74 40.50
N LEU A 11 -4.87 10.12 40.85
CA LEU A 11 -5.63 9.23 39.97
C LEU A 11 -6.41 9.98 38.88
N THR A 12 -6.78 11.25 39.11
CA THR A 12 -7.49 12.05 38.11
C THR A 12 -6.57 12.76 37.10
N CYS A 13 -5.26 12.84 37.37
CA CYS A 13 -4.30 13.52 36.48
C CYS A 13 -3.80 12.63 35.32
N SER A 14 -4.12 11.34 35.34
CA SER A 14 -3.63 10.39 34.32
C SER A 14 -4.61 10.10 33.18
N LEU A 15 -5.71 10.84 33.03
CA LEU A 15 -6.74 10.56 32.03
C LEU A 15 -6.76 11.52 30.82
N TYR A 16 -5.81 12.42 30.71
CA TYR A 16 -5.70 13.29 29.54
C TYR A 16 -4.38 13.05 28.80
N THR A 17 -4.28 11.91 28.15
CA THR A 17 -3.34 11.77 27.04
C THR A 17 -3.98 12.39 25.81
N THR A 18 -3.72 13.67 25.54
CA THR A 18 -4.00 14.25 24.24
C THR A 18 -2.97 13.66 23.27
N ALA A 19 -3.43 12.68 22.52
CA ALA A 19 -2.64 12.15 21.42
C ALA A 19 -2.47 13.25 20.36
N GLN A 20 -1.20 13.56 20.10
CA GLN A 20 -0.67 14.06 18.87
C GLN A 20 -1.31 15.34 18.27
N ASN A 21 -0.66 16.49 18.54
CA ASN A 21 -0.84 17.68 17.71
C ASN A 21 -0.21 17.43 16.34
N SER A 22 -1.02 17.30 15.29
CA SER A 22 -0.55 17.31 13.91
C SER A 22 -0.12 18.72 13.53
N MET A 23 1.16 19.04 13.68
CA MET A 23 1.69 20.36 13.29
C MET A 23 1.61 20.51 11.77
N ASN A 24 0.74 21.42 11.31
CA ASN A 24 0.56 21.78 9.87
C ASN A 24 0.11 20.63 8.96
N MET A 25 -0.48 19.56 9.53
CA MET A 25 -1.05 18.46 8.76
C MET A 25 -2.50 18.22 9.20
N GLY A 26 -3.39 18.02 8.25
CA GLY A 26 -4.78 17.65 8.48
C GLY A 26 -5.12 16.37 7.75
N LEU A 27 -5.86 15.46 8.40
CA LEU A 27 -6.43 14.30 7.73
C LEU A 27 -7.50 14.80 6.74
N VAL A 28 -7.32 14.52 5.44
CA VAL A 28 -8.28 14.89 4.38
C VAL A 28 -9.29 13.78 4.18
N GLY A 29 -8.84 12.52 4.17
CA GLY A 29 -9.68 11.35 4.00
C GLY A 29 -8.95 10.09 4.38
N SER A 30 -9.65 8.97 4.41
CA SER A 30 -9.06 7.65 4.67
C SER A 30 -9.84 6.57 3.94
N TYR A 31 -9.13 5.52 3.51
CA TYR A 31 -9.69 4.27 3.05
C TYR A 31 -9.26 3.14 3.98
N THR A 32 -10.18 2.29 4.39
CA THR A 32 -9.91 1.21 5.33
C THR A 32 -10.18 -0.14 4.68
N TYR A 33 -9.18 -1.01 4.68
CA TYR A 33 -9.32 -2.40 4.27
C TYR A 33 -9.85 -3.25 5.43
N SER A 34 -10.92 -4.00 5.18
CA SER A 34 -11.43 -4.96 6.17
C SER A 34 -10.74 -6.31 5.99
N ASN A 35 -10.22 -6.87 7.09
CA ASN A 35 -9.66 -8.22 7.16
C ASN A 35 -8.33 -8.45 6.43
N THR A 36 -7.58 -7.39 6.09
CA THR A 36 -6.24 -7.50 5.53
C THR A 36 -5.33 -6.40 6.10
N GLU A 37 -4.03 -6.62 5.99
CA GLU A 37 -2.98 -5.69 6.46
C GLU A 37 -2.35 -5.01 5.25
N CYS A 38 -2.01 -3.71 5.39
CA CYS A 38 -1.26 -2.97 4.41
C CYS A 38 0.25 -3.20 4.63
N SER A 39 1.02 -3.24 3.54
CA SER A 39 2.48 -3.34 3.58
C SER A 39 3.14 -2.10 2.98
N ASP A 40 3.08 -1.90 1.69
CA ASP A 40 3.70 -0.77 1.00
C ASP A 40 2.65 0.12 0.32
N ILE A 41 3.03 1.35 0.02
CA ILE A 41 2.22 2.30 -0.74
C ILE A 41 3.08 3.08 -1.73
N TRP A 42 2.57 3.25 -2.94
CA TRP A 42 3.17 4.10 -3.97
C TRP A 42 2.12 5.02 -4.59
N GLY A 43 2.56 6.14 -5.18
CA GLY A 43 1.69 7.07 -5.89
C GLY A 43 1.74 6.87 -7.39
N TYR A 44 0.62 7.07 -8.08
CA TYR A 44 0.54 7.14 -9.52
C TYR A 44 -0.39 8.28 -9.95
N VAL A 45 -0.01 8.96 -11.04
CA VAL A 45 -0.86 9.98 -11.68
C VAL A 45 -1.02 9.58 -13.14
N ASP A 46 -2.25 9.42 -13.58
CA ASP A 46 -2.54 9.06 -14.96
C ASP A 46 -2.38 10.26 -15.93
N SER A 47 -2.53 10.00 -17.22
CA SER A 47 -2.40 11.02 -18.26
C SER A 47 -3.47 12.11 -18.22
N SER A 48 -4.56 11.90 -17.49
CA SER A 48 -5.61 12.89 -17.25
C SER A 48 -5.34 13.77 -16.03
N GLY A 49 -4.33 13.41 -15.21
CA GLY A 49 -4.01 14.07 -13.97
C GLY A 49 -4.75 13.51 -12.75
N THR A 50 -5.43 12.38 -12.89
CA THR A 50 -6.06 11.69 -11.76
C THR A 50 -5.00 10.98 -10.92
N GLU A 51 -5.06 11.19 -9.61
CA GLU A 51 -4.13 10.59 -8.64
C GLU A 51 -4.68 9.28 -8.10
N TYR A 52 -3.79 8.32 -7.92
CA TYR A 52 -4.08 7.00 -7.36
C TYR A 52 -3.07 6.61 -6.29
N ALA A 53 -3.54 5.92 -5.25
CA ALA A 53 -2.69 5.20 -4.32
C ALA A 53 -2.64 3.72 -4.73
N LEU A 54 -1.42 3.22 -4.91
CA LEU A 54 -1.11 1.83 -5.19
C LEU A 54 -0.73 1.19 -3.86
N VAL A 55 -1.51 0.22 -3.39
CA VAL A 55 -1.38 -0.33 -2.03
C VAL A 55 -1.10 -1.82 -2.08
N GLY A 56 0.05 -2.21 -1.50
CA GLY A 56 0.37 -3.59 -1.21
C GLY A 56 -0.42 -4.06 0.00
N LEU A 57 -1.15 -5.15 -0.16
CA LEU A 57 -1.94 -5.78 0.88
C LEU A 57 -1.39 -7.19 1.16
N ARG A 58 -1.67 -7.70 2.34
CA ARG A 58 -1.25 -9.06 2.70
C ARG A 58 -1.74 -10.12 1.71
N ASP A 59 -2.93 -9.94 1.16
CA ASP A 59 -3.61 -10.87 0.25
C ASP A 59 -3.63 -10.41 -1.23
N GLY A 60 -2.91 -9.33 -1.57
CA GLY A 60 -2.86 -8.86 -2.94
C GLY A 60 -2.38 -7.43 -3.13
N PHE A 61 -2.84 -6.82 -4.21
CA PHE A 61 -2.53 -5.46 -4.63
C PHE A 61 -3.82 -4.70 -4.93
N SER A 62 -3.90 -3.46 -4.47
CA SER A 62 -5.08 -2.60 -4.62
C SER A 62 -4.70 -1.26 -5.24
N VAL A 63 -5.58 -0.75 -6.09
CA VAL A 63 -5.52 0.61 -6.62
C VAL A 63 -6.69 1.41 -6.06
N VAL A 64 -6.39 2.56 -5.47
CA VAL A 64 -7.37 3.46 -4.84
C VAL A 64 -7.37 4.78 -5.58
N ASP A 65 -8.53 5.18 -6.08
CA ASP A 65 -8.78 6.46 -6.72
C ASP A 65 -8.83 7.57 -5.67
N LEU A 66 -8.04 8.62 -5.89
CA LEU A 66 -7.93 9.81 -5.05
C LEU A 66 -8.50 11.07 -5.72
N SER A 67 -9.27 10.93 -6.81
CA SER A 67 -9.94 12.08 -7.48
C SER A 67 -10.80 12.89 -6.52
N SER A 68 -11.30 12.25 -5.45
CA SER A 68 -11.93 12.89 -4.31
C SER A 68 -11.17 12.53 -3.03
N PRO A 69 -10.12 13.29 -2.65
CA PRO A 69 -9.25 12.92 -1.53
C PRO A 69 -9.96 12.77 -0.17
N SER A 70 -11.10 13.44 0.00
CA SER A 70 -11.94 13.28 1.21
C SER A 70 -12.77 11.99 1.22
N ASN A 71 -12.86 11.29 0.08
CA ASN A 71 -13.62 10.06 -0.08
C ASN A 71 -12.89 9.13 -1.06
N PRO A 72 -11.73 8.57 -0.67
CA PRO A 72 -10.99 7.61 -1.51
C PRO A 72 -11.82 6.36 -1.80
N ILE A 73 -11.72 5.83 -3.02
CA ILE A 73 -12.49 4.66 -3.45
C ILE A 73 -11.55 3.63 -4.05
N GLN A 74 -11.67 2.37 -3.62
CA GLN A 74 -10.96 1.27 -4.25
C GLN A 74 -11.46 1.09 -5.69
N ASN A 75 -10.56 1.25 -6.64
CA ASN A 75 -10.86 1.10 -8.05
C ASN A 75 -10.89 -0.38 -8.45
N PHE A 76 -9.82 -1.10 -8.12
CA PHE A 76 -9.78 -2.55 -8.30
C PHE A 76 -8.80 -3.21 -7.31
N PHE A 77 -8.87 -4.54 -7.24
CA PHE A 77 -8.02 -5.39 -6.42
C PHE A 77 -7.56 -6.61 -7.22
N ILE A 78 -6.30 -6.95 -7.10
CA ILE A 78 -5.69 -8.15 -7.67
C ILE A 78 -5.25 -9.04 -6.53
N ALA A 79 -5.86 -10.22 -6.41
CA ALA A 79 -5.49 -11.19 -5.38
C ALA A 79 -4.09 -11.79 -5.65
N GLY A 80 -3.37 -12.10 -4.59
CA GLY A 80 -2.05 -12.71 -4.63
C GLY A 80 -1.80 -13.63 -3.43
N SER A 81 -0.61 -14.21 -3.38
CA SER A 81 -0.14 -15.02 -2.25
C SER A 81 -0.15 -14.22 -0.96
N GLN A 82 -0.39 -14.90 0.17
CA GLN A 82 -0.33 -14.26 1.48
C GLN A 82 1.11 -13.84 1.80
N SER A 83 1.34 -12.53 1.93
CA SER A 83 2.63 -11.97 2.30
C SER A 83 2.44 -10.67 3.05
N VAL A 84 3.15 -10.51 4.16
CA VAL A 84 3.17 -9.25 4.91
C VAL A 84 4.14 -8.22 4.28
N TRP A 85 4.90 -8.63 3.26
CA TRP A 85 5.85 -7.78 2.57
C TRP A 85 5.57 -7.77 1.06
N ARG A 86 5.22 -6.59 0.56
CA ARG A 86 5.15 -6.26 -0.87
C ARG A 86 5.83 -4.93 -1.07
N ASP A 87 6.61 -4.78 -2.12
CA ASP A 87 7.22 -3.51 -2.53
C ASP A 87 6.68 -3.12 -3.91
N ILE A 88 6.36 -1.84 -4.08
CA ILE A 88 5.71 -1.31 -5.26
C ILE A 88 6.58 -0.21 -5.87
N LYS A 89 6.84 -0.30 -7.16
CA LYS A 89 7.44 0.79 -7.94
C LYS A 89 6.64 1.01 -9.22
N VAL A 90 6.68 2.22 -9.71
CA VAL A 90 6.09 2.60 -10.99
C VAL A 90 7.19 3.04 -11.95
N TRP A 91 7.08 2.59 -13.18
CA TRP A 91 7.83 3.12 -14.30
C TRP A 91 6.91 3.24 -15.51
N ASP A 92 6.86 4.46 -16.11
CA ASP A 92 5.87 4.81 -17.13
C ASP A 92 4.44 4.58 -16.58
N HIS A 93 3.61 3.81 -17.25
CA HIS A 93 2.26 3.46 -16.82
C HIS A 93 2.13 2.04 -16.26
N TYR A 94 3.24 1.44 -15.84
CA TYR A 94 3.23 0.11 -15.24
C TYR A 94 3.57 0.16 -13.76
N ALA A 95 2.78 -0.52 -12.95
CA ALA A 95 3.16 -0.86 -11.59
C ALA A 95 3.86 -2.21 -11.55
N PHE A 96 4.95 -2.27 -10.79
CA PHE A 96 5.74 -3.48 -10.53
C PHE A 96 5.61 -3.79 -9.06
N VAL A 97 5.09 -4.97 -8.74
CA VAL A 97 4.78 -5.37 -7.37
C VAL A 97 5.50 -6.67 -7.06
N THR A 98 6.39 -6.64 -6.07
CA THR A 98 7.02 -7.86 -5.54
C THR A 98 6.17 -8.46 -4.42
N CYS A 99 6.43 -9.72 -4.14
CA CYS A 99 5.87 -10.46 -3.03
C CYS A 99 6.99 -11.29 -2.40
N ASP A 100 7.25 -11.11 -1.10
CA ASP A 100 8.36 -11.78 -0.41
C ASP A 100 8.03 -13.24 -0.06
N GLN A 101 6.75 -13.55 0.09
CA GLN A 101 6.27 -14.88 0.47
C GLN A 101 5.32 -15.42 -0.60
N GLY A 102 5.49 -16.68 -0.98
CA GLY A 102 4.68 -17.29 -2.02
C GLY A 102 5.41 -17.46 -3.35
N THR A 103 4.66 -17.55 -4.43
CA THR A 103 5.18 -17.87 -5.77
C THR A 103 4.60 -16.98 -6.86
N ASP A 104 4.19 -15.76 -6.53
CA ASP A 104 3.54 -14.83 -7.46
C ASP A 104 4.49 -14.28 -8.54
N GLY A 105 5.81 -14.40 -8.32
CA GLY A 105 6.80 -13.80 -9.19
C GLY A 105 6.84 -12.27 -9.06
N LEU A 106 6.99 -11.58 -10.17
CA LEU A 106 6.83 -10.14 -10.29
C LEU A 106 5.47 -9.85 -10.93
N LEU A 107 4.56 -9.27 -10.18
CA LEU A 107 3.31 -8.77 -10.72
C LEU A 107 3.59 -7.46 -11.46
N ILE A 108 3.19 -7.38 -12.73
CA ILE A 108 3.25 -6.17 -13.55
C ILE A 108 1.83 -5.81 -13.95
N VAL A 109 1.40 -4.60 -13.61
CA VAL A 109 0.04 -4.12 -13.84
C VAL A 109 0.09 -2.94 -14.80
N ASP A 110 -0.68 -3.01 -15.89
CA ASP A 110 -0.88 -1.88 -16.80
C ASP A 110 -1.91 -0.92 -16.18
N LEU A 111 -1.43 0.27 -15.81
CA LEU A 111 -2.26 1.31 -15.20
C LEU A 111 -2.99 2.20 -16.21
N ASN A 112 -2.82 1.98 -17.51
CA ASN A 112 -3.66 2.64 -18.52
C ASN A 112 -5.10 2.10 -18.49
N ASP A 113 -5.31 0.87 -17.99
CA ASP A 113 -6.63 0.28 -17.83
C ASP A 113 -7.08 0.30 -16.36
N MET A 114 -7.73 1.38 -15.98
CA MET A 114 -8.27 1.57 -14.63
C MET A 114 -9.71 1.05 -14.48
N SER A 115 -10.24 0.30 -15.44
CA SER A 115 -11.60 -0.26 -15.37
C SER A 115 -11.71 -1.55 -14.57
N GLY A 116 -10.57 -2.10 -14.14
CA GLY A 116 -10.48 -3.40 -13.44
C GLY A 116 -10.20 -4.58 -14.36
N ASN A 117 -10.20 -4.37 -15.67
CA ASN A 117 -9.75 -5.34 -16.68
C ASN A 117 -8.24 -5.18 -16.94
N THR A 118 -7.48 -5.12 -15.89
CA THR A 118 -6.03 -4.94 -15.96
C THR A 118 -5.33 -6.14 -16.56
N TYR A 119 -4.33 -5.83 -17.36
CA TYR A 119 -3.44 -6.84 -17.92
C TYR A 119 -2.37 -7.20 -16.88
N VAL A 120 -2.39 -8.43 -16.39
CA VAL A 120 -1.47 -8.90 -15.35
C VAL A 120 -0.42 -9.82 -15.97
N TYR A 121 0.85 -9.47 -15.77
CA TYR A 121 1.96 -10.32 -16.16
C TYR A 121 2.66 -10.88 -14.92
N THR A 122 2.88 -12.19 -14.91
CA THR A 122 3.80 -12.82 -13.99
C THR A 122 5.03 -13.27 -14.75
N THR A 123 6.22 -12.88 -14.32
CA THR A 123 7.46 -13.31 -14.99
C THR A 123 7.80 -14.73 -14.60
N ILE A 124 7.78 -15.60 -15.60
CA ILE A 124 8.41 -16.91 -15.53
C ILE A 124 9.63 -16.79 -16.44
N ASP A 125 10.83 -17.09 -15.96
CA ASP A 125 12.00 -17.23 -16.81
C ASP A 125 11.69 -18.29 -17.88
N GLN A 126 11.71 -17.88 -19.16
CA GLN A 126 11.34 -18.72 -20.29
C GLN A 126 12.29 -19.90 -20.52
N ASN A 127 13.43 -19.93 -19.82
CA ASN A 127 14.39 -21.02 -19.89
C ASN A 127 14.20 -22.09 -18.81
N SER A 128 13.11 -22.01 -18.03
CA SER A 128 12.56 -23.03 -17.13
C SER A 128 13.50 -23.66 -16.07
N GLN A 129 14.67 -23.11 -15.82
CA GLN A 129 15.60 -23.65 -14.83
C GLN A 129 15.72 -22.76 -13.57
N ASN A 130 15.39 -21.46 -13.64
CA ASN A 130 15.39 -20.54 -12.51
C ASN A 130 14.15 -19.65 -12.58
N MET A 131 13.05 -20.12 -12.01
CA MET A 131 11.86 -19.30 -11.88
C MET A 131 12.10 -18.23 -10.83
N PHE A 132 11.95 -16.94 -11.20
CA PHE A 132 11.79 -15.87 -10.24
C PHE A 132 10.44 -16.05 -9.55
N THR A 133 10.44 -16.41 -8.29
CA THR A 133 9.22 -16.77 -7.54
C THR A 133 8.81 -15.71 -6.54
N HIS A 134 9.77 -14.96 -5.99
CA HIS A 134 9.51 -13.93 -4.99
C HIS A 134 10.70 -12.98 -4.85
N ALA A 135 10.45 -11.78 -4.37
CA ALA A 135 11.47 -10.81 -3.96
C ALA A 135 10.93 -9.93 -2.83
N HIS A 136 11.83 -9.48 -1.97
CA HIS A 136 11.48 -8.60 -0.87
C HIS A 136 11.27 -7.16 -1.34
N ASN A 137 12.21 -6.63 -2.13
CA ASN A 137 12.18 -5.26 -2.65
C ASN A 137 12.42 -5.23 -4.15
N ILE A 138 12.11 -4.10 -4.77
CA ILE A 138 12.43 -3.78 -6.16
C ILE A 138 12.87 -2.32 -6.26
N TYR A 139 13.87 -2.05 -7.08
CA TYR A 139 14.25 -0.72 -7.51
C TYR A 139 14.20 -0.64 -9.02
N ILE A 140 13.69 0.45 -9.57
CA ILE A 140 13.66 0.71 -11.01
C ILE A 140 14.38 2.03 -11.26
N ASP A 141 15.37 2.00 -12.15
CA ASP A 141 16.12 3.20 -12.52
C ASP A 141 15.37 4.05 -13.56
N GLU A 142 15.95 5.21 -13.89
CA GLU A 142 15.36 6.16 -14.85
C GLU A 142 15.28 5.64 -16.29
N PHE A 143 15.93 4.52 -16.59
CA PHE A 143 15.87 3.85 -17.89
C PHE A 143 14.88 2.67 -17.92
N GLY A 144 14.16 2.45 -16.82
CA GLY A 144 13.20 1.36 -16.69
C GLY A 144 13.83 -0.01 -16.43
N LYS A 145 15.09 -0.05 -15.97
CA LYS A 145 15.73 -1.30 -15.58
C LYS A 145 15.43 -1.62 -14.12
N ALA A 146 14.86 -2.79 -13.90
CA ALA A 146 14.55 -3.29 -12.55
C ALA A 146 15.73 -4.08 -11.95
N TYR A 147 15.93 -3.90 -10.63
CA TYR A 147 16.96 -4.56 -9.83
C TYR A 147 16.33 -5.23 -8.61
#